data_762b848f4eb37f6458521360baf21517
#
_entry.id   762b848f4eb37f6458521360baf21517
#
_cell.length_a   1.000
_cell.length_b   1.000
_cell.length_c   1.000
_cell.angle_alpha   90.00
_cell.angle_beta   90.00
_cell.angle_gamma   90.00
#
_symmetry.space_group_name_H-M   'P 1'
#
loop_
_entity.id
_entity.type
_entity.pdbx_description
1 polymer ?
#
loop_
_entity_poly.entity_id
_entity_poly.type
_entity_poly.pdbx_seq_one_letter_code
_entity_poly.pdbx_strand_id
1 'polypeptide(L)'
;ATVKKIPEIREFLLDSVSKNIVSEKRKQFNSKKPHLDVKAISIEGLTNNQKRFISSVIHHEDYLVDRKETLNTKILKRNYLSLYLDNNIKNIHPKLKYNDYFNSYILNLDINTESYLRMNLGGMVSTNPISFIYSGVDFNFLNRHAWLIQANTYLGRFYSSLSLKTRVDFASIYSFFMVSELNINKWNYYRMRAGLFSSSPINYLEQSESNFQLSFGMPLDTKDKLVFSVGLGRINDKYFAKDFGVVQTDIPDRSSFEHFAIGLKEEYNNLDDDMF
;
A
#
# COMPACT_ATOMS: atom_id res chain seq x y z
N ALA A 1 18.71 52.54 4.66
CA ALA A 1 19.11 53.92 4.81
C ALA A 1 18.10 54.78 5.61
N THR A 2 16.79 54.48 5.55
CA THR A 2 15.71 55.26 6.20
C THR A 2 15.60 55.02 7.71
N VAL A 3 15.89 53.81 8.18
CA VAL A 3 15.82 53.42 9.60
C VAL A 3 16.84 54.12 10.49
N LYS A 4 17.99 54.59 9.92
CA LYS A 4 19.02 55.31 10.68
C LYS A 4 18.66 56.77 10.99
N LYS A 5 17.56 57.29 10.45
CA LYS A 5 17.14 58.70 10.59
C LYS A 5 16.11 58.96 11.71
N ILE A 6 15.54 57.92 12.31
CA ILE A 6 14.55 58.03 13.36
C ILE A 6 15.21 57.81 14.71
N PRO A 7 15.35 58.86 15.56
CA PRO A 7 16.05 58.78 16.85
C PRO A 7 15.49 57.64 17.77
N GLU A 8 14.18 57.51 17.81
CA GLU A 8 13.47 56.50 18.62
C GLU A 8 13.81 55.03 18.21
N ILE A 9 13.94 54.80 16.89
CA ILE A 9 14.35 53.48 16.39
C ILE A 9 15.84 53.23 16.69
N ARG A 10 16.65 54.28 16.74
CA ARG A 10 18.07 54.19 17.08
C ARG A 10 18.25 53.86 18.56
N GLU A 11 17.46 54.42 19.45
CA GLU A 11 17.44 54.13 20.87
C GLU A 11 16.99 52.67 21.11
N PHE A 12 15.91 52.23 20.42
CA PHE A 12 15.44 50.84 20.44
C PHE A 12 16.51 49.83 19.91
N LEU A 13 17.26 50.20 18.87
CA LEU A 13 18.35 49.38 18.34
C LEU A 13 19.59 49.33 19.24
N LEU A 14 19.82 50.37 20.03
CA LEU A 14 20.92 50.44 21.03
C LEU A 14 20.56 49.56 22.26
N ASP A 15 19.28 49.47 22.59
CA ASP A 15 18.76 48.60 23.67
C ASP A 15 18.55 47.16 23.20
N SER A 16 18.75 46.87 21.89
CA SER A 16 18.67 45.53 21.36
C SER A 16 19.79 44.65 21.97
N VAL A 17 19.37 43.57 22.59
CA VAL A 17 20.28 42.59 23.19
C VAL A 17 21.30 42.12 22.14
N SER A 18 22.57 42.33 22.39
CA SER A 18 23.66 41.93 21.50
C SER A 18 23.47 40.45 21.10
N LYS A 19 23.65 40.14 19.79
CA LYS A 19 23.60 38.76 19.27
C LYS A 19 24.48 37.80 20.09
N ASN A 20 25.59 38.28 20.64
CA ASN A 20 26.48 37.50 21.48
C ASN A 20 25.81 37.12 22.82
N ILE A 21 25.11 38.06 23.49
CA ILE A 21 24.40 37.80 24.73
C ILE A 21 23.27 36.78 24.52
N VAL A 22 22.52 36.89 23.40
CA VAL A 22 21.48 35.92 23.04
C VAL A 22 22.11 34.56 22.78
N SER A 23 23.21 34.50 22.07
CA SER A 23 23.95 33.26 21.80
C SER A 23 24.47 32.60 23.08
N GLU A 24 25.02 33.37 24.00
CA GLU A 24 25.47 32.85 25.31
C GLU A 24 24.31 32.34 26.17
N LYS A 25 23.22 33.08 26.26
CA LYS A 25 22.02 32.63 26.96
C LYS A 25 21.45 31.35 26.36
N ARG A 26 21.48 31.23 25.03
CA ARG A 26 21.06 29.98 24.35
C ARG A 26 21.99 28.81 24.67
N LYS A 27 23.33 29.03 24.68
CA LYS A 27 24.30 28.01 25.09
C LYS A 27 24.07 27.57 26.53
N GLN A 28 23.93 28.52 27.46
CA GLN A 28 23.62 28.21 28.86
C GLN A 28 22.29 27.48 29.06
N PHE A 29 21.27 27.87 28.31
CA PHE A 29 19.96 27.15 28.33
C PHE A 29 20.10 25.73 27.75
N ASN A 30 20.83 25.59 26.65
CA ASN A 30 21.01 24.28 26.02
C ASN A 30 21.89 23.35 26.87
N SER A 31 22.86 23.88 27.63
CA SER A 31 23.69 23.07 28.53
C SER A 31 22.92 22.54 29.74
N LYS A 32 21.79 23.17 30.10
CA LYS A 32 20.88 22.70 31.16
C LYS A 32 19.86 21.68 30.66
N LYS A 33 19.71 21.49 29.36
CA LYS A 33 18.81 20.46 28.82
C LYS A 33 19.41 19.08 29.07
N PRO A 34 18.64 18.14 29.58
CA PRO A 34 19.08 16.77 29.65
C PRO A 34 19.43 16.27 28.24
N HIS A 35 20.44 15.43 28.13
CA HIS A 35 20.76 14.78 26.87
C HIS A 35 19.51 14.06 26.35
N LEU A 36 19.27 14.16 25.02
CA LEU A 36 18.09 13.60 24.36
C LEU A 36 18.30 12.10 24.14
N ASP A 37 18.55 11.39 25.23
CA ASP A 37 18.80 9.96 25.22
C ASP A 37 17.45 9.24 25.39
N VAL A 38 16.96 8.65 24.30
CA VAL A 38 15.76 7.82 24.32
C VAL A 38 16.18 6.40 24.63
N LYS A 39 15.72 5.83 25.72
CA LYS A 39 16.06 4.46 26.17
C LYS A 39 14.95 3.42 25.95
N ALA A 40 13.75 3.88 25.75
CA ALA A 40 12.61 2.97 25.55
C ALA A 40 11.55 3.58 24.62
N ILE A 41 10.81 2.71 23.96
CA ILE A 41 9.63 3.07 23.17
C ILE A 41 8.42 2.42 23.86
N SER A 42 7.37 3.19 24.06
CA SER A 42 6.06 2.71 24.54
C SER A 42 5.04 2.89 23.42
N ILE A 43 4.24 1.87 23.15
CA ILE A 43 3.20 1.89 22.12
C ILE A 43 1.84 1.85 22.80
N GLU A 44 1.02 2.87 22.55
CA GLU A 44 -0.33 3.03 23.08
C GLU A 44 -1.37 3.03 21.94
N GLY A 45 -2.66 2.86 22.27
CA GLY A 45 -3.77 2.93 21.30
C GLY A 45 -4.05 1.65 20.53
N LEU A 46 -3.27 0.57 20.71
CA LEU A 46 -3.33 -0.66 19.90
C LEU A 46 -3.69 -1.89 20.72
N THR A 47 -4.27 -2.89 20.05
CA THR A 47 -4.43 -4.24 20.60
C THR A 47 -3.07 -4.95 20.73
N ASN A 48 -2.98 -6.01 21.53
CA ASN A 48 -1.73 -6.75 21.72
C ASN A 48 -1.16 -7.32 20.40
N ASN A 49 -2.01 -7.76 19.48
CA ASN A 49 -1.58 -8.28 18.20
C ASN A 49 -1.02 -7.17 17.29
N GLN A 50 -1.69 -6.03 17.23
CA GLN A 50 -1.23 -4.85 16.49
C GLN A 50 0.09 -4.31 17.07
N LYS A 51 0.22 -4.29 18.41
CA LYS A 51 1.49 -3.91 19.05
C LYS A 51 2.65 -4.79 18.61
N ARG A 52 2.43 -6.11 18.48
CA ARG A 52 3.47 -7.03 17.98
C ARG A 52 3.89 -6.70 16.55
N PHE A 53 2.92 -6.42 15.67
CA PHE A 53 3.22 -5.99 14.29
C PHE A 53 4.06 -4.72 14.29
N ILE A 54 3.61 -3.68 14.97
CA ILE A 54 4.29 -2.39 15.04
C ILE A 54 5.68 -2.51 15.70
N SER A 55 5.79 -3.29 16.78
CA SER A 55 7.08 -3.54 17.43
C SER A 55 8.08 -4.21 16.50
N SER A 56 7.63 -5.15 15.67
CA SER A 56 8.50 -5.81 14.70
C SER A 56 8.96 -4.86 13.60
N VAL A 57 8.09 -3.96 13.14
CA VAL A 57 8.46 -2.93 12.15
C VAL A 57 9.46 -1.92 12.72
N ILE A 58 9.29 -1.54 13.99
CA ILE A 58 10.23 -0.62 14.68
C ILE A 58 11.49 -1.35 15.15
N HIS A 59 11.54 -2.68 15.06
CA HIS A 59 12.60 -3.48 15.69
C HIS A 59 12.76 -3.16 17.18
N HIS A 60 11.64 -3.01 17.87
CA HIS A 60 11.57 -2.60 19.27
C HIS A 60 12.33 -3.56 20.20
N GLU A 61 12.44 -4.83 19.83
CA GLU A 61 13.16 -5.82 20.62
C GLU A 61 14.66 -5.54 20.67
N ASP A 62 15.24 -5.05 19.56
CA ASP A 62 16.65 -4.67 19.49
C ASP A 62 16.99 -3.51 20.42
N TYR A 63 15.99 -2.67 20.75
CA TYR A 63 16.17 -1.53 21.65
C TYR A 63 15.97 -1.89 23.12
N LEU A 64 15.35 -3.03 23.42
CA LEU A 64 15.13 -3.48 24.80
C LEU A 64 16.25 -4.36 25.35
N VAL A 65 17.03 -5.01 24.48
CA VAL A 65 18.02 -6.02 24.88
C VAL A 65 19.28 -5.40 25.45
N ASP A 66 19.69 -4.24 24.98
CA ASP A 66 20.90 -3.58 25.46
C ASP A 66 20.59 -2.31 26.26
N ARG A 67 20.37 -2.48 27.58
CA ARG A 67 20.02 -1.40 28.54
C ARG A 67 21.08 -0.29 28.66
N LYS A 68 22.18 -0.38 27.94
CA LYS A 68 23.30 0.58 27.99
C LYS A 68 23.38 1.48 26.78
N GLU A 69 22.78 1.14 25.65
CA GLU A 69 22.86 1.95 24.43
C GLU A 69 21.62 2.82 24.25
N THR A 70 21.87 4.08 23.88
CA THR A 70 20.84 5.03 23.48
C THR A 70 20.33 4.69 22.09
N LEU A 71 19.02 4.82 21.88
CA LEU A 71 18.38 4.58 20.59
C LEU A 71 19.03 5.42 19.48
N ASN A 72 19.45 4.78 18.40
CA ASN A 72 19.94 5.49 17.23
C ASN A 72 18.79 6.27 16.58
N THR A 73 18.81 7.59 16.77
CA THR A 73 17.75 8.48 16.29
C THR A 73 17.56 8.45 14.77
N LYS A 74 18.59 8.12 13.98
CA LYS A 74 18.48 8.00 12.51
C LYS A 74 17.69 6.76 12.13
N ILE A 75 17.96 5.62 12.77
CA ILE A 75 17.21 4.36 12.54
C ILE A 75 15.78 4.54 13.00
N LEU A 76 15.57 5.10 14.19
CA LEU A 76 14.26 5.38 14.73
C LEU A 76 13.43 6.29 13.80
N LYS A 77 14.04 7.35 13.27
CA LYS A 77 13.37 8.25 12.31
C LYS A 77 12.95 7.50 11.04
N ARG A 78 13.82 6.67 10.47
CA ARG A 78 13.51 5.89 9.29
C ARG A 78 12.34 4.93 9.54
N ASN A 79 12.39 4.18 10.63
CA ASN A 79 11.35 3.22 10.98
C ASN A 79 10.02 3.91 11.31
N TYR A 80 10.07 5.07 11.97
CA TYR A 80 8.89 5.91 12.19
C TYR A 80 8.25 6.38 10.88
N LEU A 81 9.05 6.85 9.92
CA LEU A 81 8.55 7.27 8.61
C LEU A 81 7.96 6.08 7.83
N SER A 82 8.59 4.91 7.91
CA SER A 82 8.04 3.68 7.31
C SER A 82 6.65 3.34 7.87
N LEU A 83 6.46 3.50 9.18
CA LEU A 83 5.14 3.31 9.80
C LEU A 83 4.14 4.41 9.39
N TYR A 84 4.59 5.65 9.31
CA TYR A 84 3.71 6.77 8.94
C TYR A 84 3.15 6.62 7.52
N LEU A 85 3.91 5.99 6.62
CA LEU A 85 3.50 5.71 5.24
C LEU A 85 2.71 4.41 5.08
N ASP A 86 2.50 3.64 6.16
CA ASP A 86 1.72 2.40 6.12
C ASP A 86 0.22 2.72 6.04
N ASN A 87 -0.44 2.21 5.02
CA ASN A 87 -1.87 2.42 4.77
C ASN A 87 -2.80 1.89 5.89
N ASN A 88 -2.28 1.05 6.78
CA ASN A 88 -3.02 0.55 7.94
C ASN A 88 -2.98 1.51 9.13
N ILE A 89 -2.17 2.56 9.04
CA ILE A 89 -1.99 3.53 10.12
C ILE A 89 -2.64 4.84 9.73
N LYS A 90 -3.59 5.28 10.53
CA LYS A 90 -4.28 6.54 10.34
C LYS A 90 -3.46 7.73 10.78
N ASN A 91 -2.88 7.62 11.98
CA ASN A 91 -1.99 8.64 12.53
C ASN A 91 -1.09 8.08 13.62
N ILE A 92 0.03 8.75 13.82
CA ILE A 92 0.99 8.46 14.88
C ILE A 92 1.30 9.77 15.59
N HIS A 93 1.10 9.81 16.90
CA HIS A 93 1.43 10.95 17.72
C HIS A 93 2.63 10.63 18.63
N PRO A 94 3.85 11.02 18.26
CA PRO A 94 5.03 10.80 19.08
C PRO A 94 5.07 11.80 20.24
N LYS A 95 5.27 11.31 21.45
CA LYS A 95 5.41 12.11 22.68
C LYS A 95 6.65 11.65 23.43
N LEU A 96 7.54 12.57 23.75
CA LEU A 96 8.69 12.30 24.60
C LEU A 96 8.30 12.59 26.07
N LYS A 97 8.42 11.57 26.92
CA LYS A 97 8.26 11.71 28.38
C LYS A 97 9.62 11.50 29.05
N TYR A 98 10.04 12.44 29.87
CA TYR A 98 11.22 12.27 30.69
C TYR A 98 10.91 11.34 31.86
N ASN A 99 11.82 10.40 32.12
CA ASN A 99 11.71 9.47 33.24
C ASN A 99 12.88 9.72 34.18
N ASP A 100 12.56 10.24 35.38
CA ASP A 100 13.55 10.59 36.41
C ASP A 100 14.33 9.37 36.88
N TYR A 101 13.69 8.20 36.96
CA TYR A 101 14.32 6.96 37.42
C TYR A 101 15.46 6.50 36.49
N PHE A 102 15.27 6.64 35.18
CA PHE A 102 16.28 6.26 34.16
C PHE A 102 17.14 7.44 33.73
N ASN A 103 16.86 8.64 34.20
CA ASN A 103 17.49 9.89 33.74
C ASN A 103 17.53 9.98 32.21
N SER A 104 16.44 9.63 31.55
CA SER A 104 16.33 9.47 30.10
C SER A 104 14.91 9.68 29.61
N TYR A 105 14.74 9.82 28.29
CA TYR A 105 13.43 9.95 27.68
C TYR A 105 12.86 8.59 27.25
N ILE A 106 11.56 8.47 27.40
CA ILE A 106 10.74 7.38 26.82
C ILE A 106 9.95 7.98 25.65
N LEU A 107 10.07 7.39 24.47
CA LEU A 107 9.26 7.76 23.32
C LEU A 107 7.93 7.02 23.39
N ASN A 108 6.85 7.74 23.65
CA ASN A 108 5.49 7.23 23.61
C ASN A 108 4.95 7.45 22.18
N LEU A 109 4.57 6.37 21.51
CA LEU A 109 3.89 6.37 20.23
C LEU A 109 2.40 6.05 20.47
N ASP A 110 1.56 7.05 20.32
CA ASP A 110 0.10 6.89 20.35
C ASP A 110 -0.35 6.68 18.91
N ILE A 111 -0.73 5.43 18.58
CA ILE A 111 -0.97 4.99 17.20
C ILE A 111 -2.44 4.62 17.04
N ASN A 112 -3.07 5.20 16.04
CA ASN A 112 -4.40 4.82 15.61
C ASN A 112 -4.32 4.09 14.27
N THR A 113 -4.89 2.89 14.23
CA THR A 113 -4.98 2.10 13.00
C THR A 113 -6.26 2.41 12.25
N GLU A 114 -6.22 2.27 10.94
CA GLU A 114 -7.38 2.37 10.08
C GLU A 114 -7.67 0.99 9.46
N SER A 115 -8.84 0.44 9.77
CA SER A 115 -9.42 -0.65 9.00
C SER A 115 -10.54 -0.07 8.16
N TYR A 116 -10.55 -0.34 6.88
CA TYR A 116 -11.61 0.15 6.01
C TYR A 116 -12.18 -0.96 5.13
N LEU A 117 -13.47 -0.84 4.91
CA LEU A 117 -14.19 -1.54 3.87
C LEU A 117 -14.64 -0.50 2.84
N ARG A 118 -14.09 -0.58 1.63
CA ARG A 118 -14.46 0.28 0.52
C ARG A 118 -15.24 -0.54 -0.50
N MET A 119 -16.37 -0.03 -0.92
CA MET A 119 -17.17 -0.60 -1.99
C MET A 119 -17.23 0.37 -3.16
N ASN A 120 -16.96 -0.12 -4.34
CA ASN A 120 -17.01 0.64 -5.58
C ASN A 120 -18.06 0.00 -6.49
N LEU A 121 -18.95 0.82 -7.03
CA LEU A 121 -19.95 0.41 -8.00
C LEU A 121 -19.85 1.30 -9.23
N GLY A 122 -19.94 0.73 -10.40
CA GLY A 122 -19.87 1.44 -11.66
C GLY A 122 -20.47 0.66 -12.79
N GLY A 123 -20.48 1.21 -13.98
CA GLY A 123 -20.94 0.51 -15.15
C GLY A 123 -21.01 1.42 -16.37
N MET A 124 -21.18 0.78 -17.49
CA MET A 124 -21.38 1.45 -18.79
C MET A 124 -22.56 0.79 -19.50
N VAL A 125 -23.44 1.62 -20.01
CA VAL A 125 -24.55 1.18 -20.86
C VAL A 125 -24.30 1.67 -22.27
N SER A 126 -24.37 0.76 -23.24
CA SER A 126 -24.17 1.04 -24.65
C SER A 126 -25.21 0.26 -25.47
N THR A 127 -25.55 0.73 -26.64
CA THR A 127 -26.34 0.02 -27.64
C THR A 127 -25.59 -1.18 -28.22
N ASN A 128 -24.26 -1.16 -28.11
CA ASN A 128 -23.39 -2.28 -28.46
C ASN A 128 -23.31 -3.31 -27.33
N PRO A 129 -22.91 -4.58 -27.60
CA PRO A 129 -22.82 -5.64 -26.58
C PRO A 129 -21.74 -5.43 -25.52
N ILE A 130 -21.09 -4.26 -25.48
CA ILE A 130 -20.04 -3.87 -24.51
C ILE A 130 -20.57 -3.31 -23.18
N SER A 131 -21.90 -3.31 -22.98
CA SER A 131 -22.46 -2.89 -21.66
C SER A 131 -22.01 -3.82 -20.55
N PHE A 132 -21.62 -3.24 -19.42
CA PHE A 132 -21.19 -4.00 -18.23
C PHE A 132 -21.53 -3.24 -16.93
N ILE A 133 -21.61 -4.01 -15.86
CA ILE A 133 -21.66 -3.51 -14.48
C ILE A 133 -20.37 -3.93 -13.79
N TYR A 134 -19.80 -3.03 -13.02
CA TYR A 134 -18.62 -3.24 -12.19
C TYR A 134 -19.00 -3.16 -10.71
N SER A 135 -18.47 -4.08 -9.92
CA SER A 135 -18.48 -4.03 -8.47
C SER A 135 -17.11 -4.38 -7.93
N GLY A 136 -16.62 -3.58 -7.01
CA GLY A 136 -15.35 -3.79 -6.34
C GLY A 136 -15.50 -3.67 -4.83
N VAL A 137 -14.77 -4.49 -4.09
CA VAL A 137 -14.68 -4.47 -2.63
C VAL A 137 -13.22 -4.53 -2.24
N ASP A 138 -12.77 -3.56 -1.45
CA ASP A 138 -11.46 -3.51 -0.83
C ASP A 138 -11.65 -3.58 0.68
N PHE A 139 -11.03 -4.57 1.32
CA PHE A 139 -11.03 -4.72 2.77
C PHE A 139 -9.60 -4.73 3.29
N ASN A 140 -9.28 -3.76 4.13
CA ASN A 140 -7.98 -3.59 4.74
C ASN A 140 -8.09 -3.62 6.26
N PHE A 141 -7.26 -4.42 6.92
CA PHE A 141 -7.21 -4.47 8.37
C PHE A 141 -5.85 -4.89 8.91
N LEU A 142 -5.49 -4.36 10.05
CA LEU A 142 -4.27 -4.68 10.78
C LEU A 142 -4.60 -5.52 12.02
N ASN A 143 -3.94 -6.68 12.11
CA ASN A 143 -3.95 -7.52 13.29
C ASN A 143 -2.50 -7.89 13.63
N ARG A 144 -2.17 -9.18 13.74
CA ARG A 144 -0.79 -9.68 13.84
C ARG A 144 -0.01 -9.48 12.54
N HIS A 145 -0.72 -9.46 11.43
CA HIS A 145 -0.25 -9.17 10.08
C HIS A 145 -1.16 -8.12 9.47
N ALA A 146 -0.65 -7.35 8.53
CA ALA A 146 -1.47 -6.44 7.75
C ALA A 146 -2.09 -7.21 6.57
N TRP A 147 -3.40 -7.07 6.38
CA TRP A 147 -4.18 -7.77 5.38
C TRP A 147 -4.84 -6.78 4.45
N LEU A 148 -4.73 -7.03 3.15
CA LEU A 148 -5.48 -6.34 2.12
C LEU A 148 -6.18 -7.41 1.26
N ILE A 149 -7.51 -7.38 1.23
CA ILE A 149 -8.34 -8.27 0.41
C ILE A 149 -9.09 -7.40 -0.58
N GLN A 150 -8.95 -7.69 -1.85
CA GLN A 150 -9.60 -6.98 -2.95
C GLN A 150 -10.36 -7.99 -3.81
N ALA A 151 -11.64 -7.72 -4.04
CA ALA A 151 -12.47 -8.49 -4.93
C ALA A 151 -13.10 -7.55 -5.95
N ASN A 152 -12.89 -7.81 -7.23
CA ASN A 152 -13.43 -7.02 -8.32
C ASN A 152 -14.19 -7.93 -9.27
N THR A 153 -15.37 -7.50 -9.70
CA THR A 153 -16.15 -8.22 -10.69
C THR A 153 -16.68 -7.28 -11.77
N TYR A 154 -16.61 -7.75 -13.00
CA TYR A 154 -17.26 -7.14 -14.15
C TYR A 154 -18.30 -8.13 -14.68
N LEU A 155 -19.52 -7.68 -14.87
CA LEU A 155 -20.62 -8.47 -15.40
C LEU A 155 -21.15 -7.78 -16.65
N GLY A 156 -20.87 -8.37 -17.78
CA GLY A 156 -21.30 -7.85 -19.08
C GLY A 156 -21.57 -8.96 -20.08
N ARG A 157 -22.26 -8.60 -21.14
CA ARG A 157 -22.60 -9.54 -22.19
C ARG A 157 -21.37 -9.97 -23.00
N PHE A 158 -20.47 -9.04 -23.27
CA PHE A 158 -19.23 -9.26 -24.03
C PHE A 158 -18.11 -9.77 -23.12
N TYR A 159 -17.97 -9.19 -21.93
CA TYR A 159 -16.91 -9.48 -20.98
C TYR A 159 -17.47 -9.64 -19.59
N SER A 160 -17.06 -10.71 -18.92
CA SER A 160 -17.31 -10.91 -17.51
C SER A 160 -16.01 -11.35 -16.83
N SER A 161 -15.75 -10.85 -15.63
CA SER A 161 -14.56 -11.24 -14.88
C SER A 161 -14.79 -11.23 -13.38
N LEU A 162 -14.01 -12.05 -12.70
CA LEU A 162 -13.82 -12.04 -11.25
C LEU A 162 -12.33 -12.01 -10.96
N SER A 163 -11.88 -11.02 -10.20
CA SER A 163 -10.53 -10.92 -9.68
C SER A 163 -10.58 -10.91 -8.17
N LEU A 164 -9.84 -11.81 -7.53
CA LEU A 164 -9.66 -11.87 -6.09
C LEU A 164 -8.17 -11.77 -5.79
N LYS A 165 -7.78 -10.73 -5.05
CA LYS A 165 -6.40 -10.50 -4.63
C LYS A 165 -6.34 -10.40 -3.12
N THR A 166 -5.44 -11.16 -2.52
CA THR A 166 -5.17 -11.10 -1.09
C THR A 166 -3.69 -10.84 -0.89
N ARG A 167 -3.37 -9.81 -0.14
CA ARG A 167 -2.01 -9.49 0.30
C ARG A 167 -1.92 -9.61 1.81
N VAL A 168 -0.85 -10.22 2.27
CA VAL A 168 -0.49 -10.33 3.68
C VAL A 168 0.93 -9.83 3.86
N ASP A 169 1.09 -8.82 4.70
CA ASP A 169 2.40 -8.29 5.07
C ASP A 169 2.80 -8.86 6.43
N PHE A 170 3.97 -9.49 6.45
CA PHE A 170 4.56 -10.10 7.65
C PHE A 170 5.64 -9.18 8.19
N ALA A 171 5.37 -8.58 9.35
CA ALA A 171 6.41 -7.85 10.05
C ALA A 171 7.27 -8.85 10.83
N SER A 172 8.52 -8.94 10.44
CA SER A 172 9.55 -9.71 11.12
C SER A 172 10.89 -8.98 10.96
N ILE A 173 11.98 -9.53 11.49
CA ILE A 173 13.35 -8.99 11.28
C ILE A 173 13.63 -8.78 9.79
N TYR A 174 13.16 -9.71 8.95
CA TYR A 174 13.12 -9.55 7.50
C TYR A 174 11.65 -9.39 7.09
N SER A 175 11.22 -8.15 6.89
CA SER A 175 9.87 -7.88 6.40
C SER A 175 9.68 -8.54 5.04
N PHE A 176 8.58 -9.27 4.86
CA PHE A 176 8.19 -9.84 3.58
C PHE A 176 6.67 -9.80 3.42
N PHE A 177 6.22 -9.90 2.20
CA PHE A 177 4.80 -9.98 1.90
C PHE A 177 4.50 -11.14 0.95
N MET A 178 3.29 -11.62 1.04
CA MET A 178 2.73 -12.64 0.15
C MET A 178 1.49 -12.07 -0.53
N VAL A 179 1.39 -12.27 -1.83
CA VAL A 179 0.21 -11.90 -2.62
C VAL A 179 -0.30 -13.16 -3.32
N SER A 180 -1.57 -13.45 -3.11
CA SER A 180 -2.33 -14.47 -3.85
C SER A 180 -3.33 -13.75 -4.75
N GLU A 181 -3.35 -14.09 -6.02
CA GLU A 181 -4.23 -13.48 -7.00
C GLU A 181 -4.90 -14.55 -7.86
N LEU A 182 -6.23 -14.52 -7.90
CA LEU A 182 -7.07 -15.37 -8.74
C LEU A 182 -7.83 -14.48 -9.71
N ASN A 183 -7.68 -14.73 -11.00
CA ASN A 183 -8.39 -14.03 -12.06
C ASN A 183 -9.15 -15.05 -12.91
N ILE A 184 -10.44 -14.81 -13.10
CA ILE A 184 -11.31 -15.59 -13.97
C ILE A 184 -11.96 -14.61 -14.93
N ASN A 185 -11.74 -14.83 -16.22
CA ASN A 185 -12.21 -13.98 -17.29
C ASN A 185 -13.01 -14.78 -18.30
N LYS A 186 -14.05 -14.17 -18.84
CA LYS A 186 -14.83 -14.73 -19.93
C LYS A 186 -15.12 -13.66 -20.96
N TRP A 187 -14.79 -13.94 -22.21
CA TRP A 187 -15.09 -13.10 -23.36
C TRP A 187 -16.03 -13.82 -24.31
N ASN A 188 -17.06 -13.13 -24.79
CA ASN A 188 -18.00 -13.60 -25.78
C ASN A 188 -17.86 -12.74 -27.03
N TYR A 189 -17.18 -13.25 -28.05
CA TYR A 189 -16.97 -12.54 -29.30
C TYR A 189 -18.16 -12.76 -30.23
N TYR A 190 -18.80 -11.68 -30.65
CA TYR A 190 -19.98 -11.69 -31.49
C TYR A 190 -19.64 -11.30 -32.92
N ARG A 191 -20.13 -12.06 -33.91
CA ARG A 191 -20.16 -11.60 -35.28
C ARG A 191 -21.18 -10.50 -35.44
N MET A 192 -20.75 -9.31 -35.82
CA MET A 192 -21.68 -8.30 -36.28
C MET A 192 -22.19 -8.73 -37.69
N ARG A 193 -23.46 -9.06 -37.78
CA ARG A 193 -24.10 -9.07 -39.11
C ARG A 193 -24.28 -7.62 -39.51
N ALA A 194 -23.71 -7.27 -40.69
CA ALA A 194 -23.97 -6.01 -41.36
C ALA A 194 -25.42 -5.97 -41.85
N GLY A 195 -26.37 -5.70 -40.98
CA GLY A 195 -27.79 -5.54 -41.27
C GLY A 195 -28.44 -4.69 -40.21
N LEU A 196 -29.04 -3.58 -40.65
CA LEU A 196 -29.74 -2.61 -39.82
C LEU A 196 -30.89 -3.17 -38.99
N PHE A 197 -31.28 -4.45 -39.21
CA PHE A 197 -32.46 -5.09 -38.60
C PHE A 197 -32.20 -6.51 -38.03
N SER A 198 -30.94 -6.93 -37.84
CA SER A 198 -30.66 -8.22 -37.23
C SER A 198 -30.66 -8.12 -35.71
N SER A 199 -31.69 -8.70 -35.10
CA SER A 199 -31.98 -8.60 -33.68
C SER A 199 -31.11 -9.47 -32.76
N SER A 200 -30.23 -10.32 -33.27
CA SER A 200 -29.42 -11.21 -32.40
C SER A 200 -27.99 -11.30 -32.89
N PRO A 201 -27.01 -10.77 -32.12
CA PRO A 201 -25.62 -11.02 -32.39
C PRO A 201 -25.32 -12.51 -32.22
N ILE A 202 -24.60 -13.08 -33.20
CA ILE A 202 -24.22 -14.49 -33.15
C ILE A 202 -22.86 -14.59 -32.49
N ASN A 203 -22.79 -15.34 -31.41
CA ASN A 203 -21.54 -15.70 -30.78
C ASN A 203 -20.76 -16.65 -31.70
N TYR A 204 -19.49 -16.34 -31.97
CA TYR A 204 -18.65 -17.21 -32.79
C TYR A 204 -17.44 -17.74 -32.02
N LEU A 205 -17.02 -17.07 -30.95
CA LEU A 205 -15.95 -17.50 -30.07
C LEU A 205 -16.33 -17.16 -28.62
N GLU A 206 -16.25 -18.13 -27.75
CA GLU A 206 -16.24 -17.94 -26.31
C GLU A 206 -14.85 -18.30 -25.80
N GLN A 207 -14.20 -17.37 -25.13
CA GLN A 207 -12.91 -17.61 -24.48
C GLN A 207 -13.11 -17.50 -22.96
N SER A 208 -12.65 -18.50 -22.25
CA SER A 208 -12.61 -18.50 -20.78
C SER A 208 -11.18 -18.67 -20.31
N GLU A 209 -10.75 -17.79 -19.45
CA GLU A 209 -9.41 -17.79 -18.88
C GLU A 209 -9.51 -17.86 -17.36
N SER A 210 -8.68 -18.68 -16.75
CA SER A 210 -8.51 -18.74 -15.30
C SER A 210 -7.01 -18.74 -14.97
N ASN A 211 -6.59 -17.79 -14.15
CA ASN A 211 -5.19 -17.63 -13.73
C ASN A 211 -5.12 -17.55 -12.22
N PHE A 212 -4.20 -18.30 -11.65
CA PHE A 212 -3.84 -18.19 -10.25
C PHE A 212 -2.35 -17.86 -10.15
N GLN A 213 -2.02 -16.84 -9.38
CA GLN A 213 -0.65 -16.42 -9.13
C GLN A 213 -0.40 -16.31 -7.64
N LEU A 214 0.74 -16.83 -7.20
CA LEU A 214 1.28 -16.65 -5.87
C LEU A 214 2.60 -15.89 -5.97
N SER A 215 2.74 -14.80 -5.23
CA SER A 215 3.93 -13.96 -5.25
C SER A 215 4.45 -13.76 -3.84
N PHE A 216 5.77 -13.82 -3.69
CA PHE A 216 6.50 -13.52 -2.47
C PHE A 216 7.42 -12.35 -2.74
N GLY A 217 7.34 -11.33 -1.92
CA GLY A 217 8.16 -10.15 -2.08
C GLY A 217 8.82 -9.74 -0.78
N MET A 218 10.03 -9.18 -0.88
CA MET A 218 10.70 -8.54 0.23
C MET A 218 11.27 -7.19 -0.20
N PRO A 219 11.16 -6.18 0.65
CA PRO A 219 11.87 -4.92 0.42
C PRO A 219 13.37 -5.16 0.63
N LEU A 220 14.17 -4.70 -0.32
CA LEU A 220 15.63 -4.68 -0.21
C LEU A 220 16.09 -3.37 0.45
N ASP A 221 15.42 -2.27 0.11
CA ASP A 221 15.62 -0.95 0.70
C ASP A 221 14.27 -0.20 0.71
N THR A 222 14.26 1.05 1.14
CA THR A 222 13.08 1.93 1.13
C THR A 222 12.48 2.15 -0.26
N LYS A 223 13.29 2.00 -1.30
CA LYS A 223 12.93 2.23 -2.71
C LYS A 223 12.89 0.96 -3.55
N ASP A 224 13.46 -0.13 -3.06
CA ASP A 224 13.65 -1.37 -3.80
C ASP A 224 12.89 -2.53 -3.19
N LYS A 225 12.26 -3.32 -4.04
CA LYS A 225 11.70 -4.61 -3.65
C LYS A 225 11.97 -5.69 -4.68
N LEU A 226 12.21 -6.89 -4.20
CA LEU A 226 12.34 -8.09 -5.00
C LEU A 226 11.06 -8.92 -4.85
N VAL A 227 10.49 -9.36 -5.98
CA VAL A 227 9.27 -10.17 -6.02
C VAL A 227 9.53 -11.42 -6.84
N PHE A 228 9.34 -12.57 -6.23
CA PHE A 228 9.29 -13.87 -6.89
C PHE A 228 7.83 -14.29 -7.05
N SER A 229 7.45 -14.79 -8.22
CA SER A 229 6.09 -15.21 -8.51
C SER A 229 6.04 -16.56 -9.23
N VAL A 230 4.99 -17.31 -8.93
CA VAL A 230 4.63 -18.56 -9.59
C VAL A 230 3.19 -18.46 -10.00
N GLY A 231 2.88 -18.81 -11.24
CA GLY A 231 1.55 -18.72 -11.81
C GLY A 231 1.15 -19.99 -12.57
N LEU A 232 -0.13 -20.29 -12.50
CA LEU A 232 -0.81 -21.34 -13.24
C LEU A 232 -1.99 -20.73 -13.97
N GLY A 233 -2.20 -21.10 -15.21
CA GLY A 233 -3.35 -20.62 -15.97
C GLY A 233 -3.86 -21.63 -16.97
N ARG A 234 -5.14 -21.45 -17.29
CA ARG A 234 -5.85 -22.22 -18.29
C ARG A 234 -6.69 -21.29 -19.16
N ILE A 235 -6.61 -21.50 -20.46
CA ILE A 235 -7.43 -20.84 -21.46
C ILE A 235 -8.25 -21.92 -22.17
N ASN A 236 -9.55 -21.72 -22.25
CA ASN A 236 -10.48 -22.61 -22.98
C ASN A 236 -11.23 -21.77 -24.00
N ASP A 237 -11.16 -22.20 -25.24
CA ASP A 237 -11.82 -21.58 -26.37
C ASP A 237 -12.90 -22.50 -26.91
N LYS A 238 -14.07 -21.94 -27.27
CA LYS A 238 -15.16 -22.61 -27.95
C LYS A 238 -15.48 -21.87 -29.22
N TYR A 239 -15.27 -22.51 -30.35
CA TYR A 239 -15.51 -21.96 -31.68
C TYR A 239 -16.84 -22.48 -32.21
N PHE A 240 -17.71 -21.57 -32.62
CA PHE A 240 -18.99 -21.88 -33.23
C PHE A 240 -18.86 -21.62 -34.72
N ALA A 241 -18.49 -22.64 -35.50
CA ALA A 241 -18.45 -22.55 -36.96
C ALA A 241 -19.89 -22.51 -37.51
N LYS A 242 -20.22 -21.41 -38.19
CA LYS A 242 -21.44 -21.33 -39.01
C LYS A 242 -21.02 -21.28 -40.47
N ASP A 243 -21.18 -22.42 -41.12
CA ASP A 243 -21.15 -22.40 -42.57
C ASP A 243 -22.50 -21.92 -43.13
N PHE A 244 -22.43 -21.06 -44.12
CA PHE A 244 -23.60 -20.58 -44.83
C PHE A 244 -24.33 -21.77 -45.50
N GLY A 245 -25.43 -22.19 -44.91
CA GLY A 245 -26.39 -23.10 -45.55
C GLY A 245 -26.48 -24.55 -45.05
N VAL A 246 -25.67 -24.94 -44.05
CA VAL A 246 -25.76 -26.28 -43.48
C VAL A 246 -26.44 -26.22 -42.08
N VAL A 247 -27.27 -27.26 -41.81
CA VAL A 247 -27.89 -27.46 -40.51
C VAL A 247 -26.86 -27.38 -39.37
N GLN A 248 -27.08 -26.49 -38.50
CA GLN A 248 -26.18 -26.15 -37.40
C GLN A 248 -25.99 -27.36 -36.49
N THR A 249 -24.83 -27.97 -36.48
CA THR A 249 -24.41 -28.78 -35.32
C THR A 249 -24.09 -27.84 -34.19
N ASP A 250 -24.89 -27.84 -33.14
CA ASP A 250 -24.71 -26.98 -31.95
C ASP A 250 -23.45 -27.34 -31.10
N ILE A 251 -22.60 -28.19 -31.65
CA ILE A 251 -21.39 -28.67 -30.98
C ILE A 251 -20.22 -27.76 -31.37
N PRO A 252 -19.72 -26.91 -30.47
CA PRO A 252 -18.58 -26.08 -30.75
C PRO A 252 -17.26 -26.89 -30.76
N ASP A 253 -16.36 -26.55 -31.63
CA ASP A 253 -14.97 -26.97 -31.55
C ASP A 253 -14.35 -26.39 -30.26
N ARG A 254 -13.57 -27.20 -29.55
CA ARG A 254 -12.99 -26.81 -28.29
C ARG A 254 -11.48 -26.90 -28.34
N SER A 255 -10.82 -25.87 -27.83
CA SER A 255 -9.38 -25.84 -27.60
C SER A 255 -9.13 -25.53 -26.13
N SER A 256 -8.17 -26.20 -25.52
CA SER A 256 -7.75 -25.94 -24.13
C SER A 256 -6.25 -25.81 -24.09
N PHE A 257 -5.78 -24.76 -23.43
CA PHE A 257 -4.37 -24.46 -23.27
C PHE A 257 -4.07 -24.20 -21.81
N GLU A 258 -3.07 -24.88 -21.27
CA GLU A 258 -2.59 -24.71 -19.90
C GLU A 258 -1.19 -24.09 -19.94
N HIS A 259 -0.90 -23.21 -19.00
CA HIS A 259 0.42 -22.61 -18.87
C HIS A 259 0.86 -22.52 -17.43
N PHE A 260 2.17 -22.58 -17.26
CA PHE A 260 2.87 -22.36 -16.01
C PHE A 260 3.86 -21.23 -16.21
N ALA A 261 3.94 -20.31 -15.24
CA ALA A 261 4.83 -19.16 -15.31
C ALA A 261 5.63 -19.04 -14.02
N ILE A 262 6.90 -18.71 -14.15
CA ILE A 262 7.77 -18.30 -13.04
C ILE A 262 8.27 -16.90 -13.37
N GLY A 263 8.23 -16.00 -12.42
CA GLY A 263 8.67 -14.62 -12.57
C GLY A 263 9.59 -14.19 -11.44
N LEU A 264 10.59 -13.41 -11.79
CA LEU A 264 11.41 -12.65 -10.85
C LEU A 264 11.38 -11.20 -11.29
N LYS A 265 10.97 -10.31 -10.40
CA LYS A 265 10.85 -8.88 -10.66
C LYS A 265 11.58 -8.11 -9.58
N GLU A 266 12.46 -7.22 -9.99
CA GLU A 266 12.98 -6.15 -9.15
C GLU A 266 12.22 -4.87 -9.49
N GLU A 267 11.77 -4.17 -8.49
CA GLU A 267 11.01 -2.94 -8.66
C GLU A 267 11.66 -1.83 -7.85
N TYR A 268 12.21 -0.85 -8.58
CA TYR A 268 12.84 0.34 -8.03
C TYR A 268 11.91 1.54 -8.19
N ASN A 269 11.49 2.13 -7.08
CA ASN A 269 10.65 3.34 -7.08
C ASN A 269 11.49 4.54 -6.66
N ASN A 270 11.79 5.42 -7.61
CA ASN A 270 12.53 6.67 -7.38
C ASN A 270 11.64 7.91 -7.37
N LEU A 271 10.32 7.71 -7.29
CA LEU A 271 9.40 8.83 -7.11
C LEU A 271 9.53 9.30 -5.67
N ASP A 272 9.95 10.54 -5.48
CA ASP A 272 9.87 11.20 -4.17
C ASP A 272 8.39 11.38 -3.84
N ASP A 273 7.94 10.77 -2.73
CA ASP A 273 6.57 10.88 -2.24
C ASP A 273 6.21 12.32 -1.78
N ASP A 274 7.13 13.25 -1.91
CA ASP A 274 6.95 14.67 -1.54
C ASP A 274 6.12 15.48 -2.54
N MET A 275 5.56 14.87 -3.60
CA MET A 275 4.76 15.56 -4.61
C MET A 275 3.25 15.25 -4.56
N PHE A 276 2.72 14.65 -3.45
CA PHE A 276 1.28 14.46 -3.30
C PHE A 276 0.78 14.90 -1.94
#